data_a97b3205fb509736168020a052e9a799
#
_entry.id   a97b3205fb509736168020a052e9a799
#
_cell.length_a   1.000
_cell.length_b   1.000
_cell.length_c   1.000
_cell.angle_alpha   90.00
_cell.angle_beta   90.00
_cell.angle_gamma   90.00
#
_symmetry.space_group_name_H-M   'P 1'
#
loop_
_entity.id
_entity.type
_entity.pdbx_description
1 polymer ?
#
loop_
_entity_poly.entity_id
_entity_poly.type
_entity_poly.pdbx_seq_one_letter_code
_entity_poly.pdbx_strand_id
1 'polypeptide(L)'
;MSFTRKEDRYIETHKTWNNIAQLYEDEFMDFGLYDDTYKKFCDLLSKQDAAVLEIGCGPGNITRHILEINPNLKVLATDVSKKMIDLAKKNNPHIETTVLDCRNLKRIDNKYDGIICGFTIPYLSKPDCMKLIYDCGKLLANDGILYLSFVSGNPEKSGFITGNSGYRSYFYYHEINTIRRELELNRMSVVDIIEKNYKKSDNTSEIHTIIHVKK
;
A
#
# COMPACT_ATOMS: atom_id res chain seq x y z
N MET A 1 -33.34 5.46 -8.77
CA MET A 1 -32.18 4.86 -8.11
C MET A 1 -30.98 5.09 -9.01
N SER A 2 -30.09 6.01 -8.64
CA SER A 2 -28.88 6.33 -9.42
C SER A 2 -27.88 5.20 -9.21
N PHE A 3 -27.63 4.42 -10.25
CA PHE A 3 -26.51 3.49 -10.28
C PHE A 3 -25.22 4.32 -10.36
N THR A 4 -24.62 4.67 -9.23
CA THR A 4 -23.24 5.17 -9.22
C THR A 4 -22.35 4.04 -9.73
N ARG A 5 -21.84 4.19 -10.94
CA ARG A 5 -20.98 3.17 -11.58
C ARG A 5 -19.75 2.92 -10.69
N LYS A 6 -19.34 1.65 -10.62
CA LYS A 6 -18.15 1.23 -9.86
C LYS A 6 -16.89 2.02 -10.26
N GLU A 7 -16.84 2.49 -11.49
CA GLU A 7 -15.80 3.37 -12.04
C GLU A 7 -15.77 4.76 -11.38
N ASP A 8 -16.92 5.32 -11.01
CA ASP A 8 -16.98 6.66 -10.41
C ASP A 8 -16.27 6.70 -9.05
N ARG A 9 -16.31 5.61 -8.27
CA ARG A 9 -15.65 5.50 -6.96
C ARG A 9 -14.12 5.59 -7.06
N TYR A 10 -13.52 4.92 -8.04
CA TYR A 10 -12.08 4.98 -8.29
C TYR A 10 -11.67 6.35 -8.82
N ILE A 11 -12.39 6.88 -9.80
CA ILE A 11 -12.11 8.20 -10.38
C ILE A 11 -12.14 9.28 -9.29
N GLU A 12 -13.15 9.25 -8.42
CA GLU A 12 -13.28 10.22 -7.32
C GLU A 12 -12.14 10.02 -6.30
N THR A 13 -11.87 8.79 -5.88
CA THR A 13 -10.80 8.46 -4.94
C THR A 13 -9.43 8.89 -5.49
N HIS A 14 -9.14 8.62 -6.76
CA HIS A 14 -7.88 9.05 -7.40
C HIS A 14 -7.74 10.57 -7.46
N LYS A 15 -8.83 11.29 -7.80
CA LYS A 15 -8.86 12.77 -7.78
C LYS A 15 -8.60 13.30 -6.38
N THR A 16 -9.20 12.69 -5.37
CA THR A 16 -8.99 13.06 -3.97
C THR A 16 -7.52 12.94 -3.60
N TRP A 17 -6.89 11.79 -3.80
CA TRP A 17 -5.48 11.58 -3.48
C TRP A 17 -4.56 12.54 -4.24
N ASN A 18 -4.87 12.82 -5.50
CA ASN A 18 -4.10 13.81 -6.26
C ASN A 18 -4.27 15.24 -5.71
N ASN A 19 -5.45 15.59 -5.18
CA ASN A 19 -5.69 16.94 -4.64
C ASN A 19 -5.09 17.16 -3.25
N ILE A 20 -5.08 16.14 -2.40
CA ILE A 20 -4.60 16.23 -1.02
C ILE A 20 -3.13 15.76 -0.86
N ALA A 21 -2.40 15.54 -1.95
CA ALA A 21 -1.06 14.96 -1.91
C ALA A 21 -0.11 15.72 -0.97
N GLN A 22 -0.12 17.07 -1.00
CA GLN A 22 0.71 17.88 -0.11
C GLN A 22 0.28 17.75 1.36
N LEU A 23 -1.04 17.79 1.62
CA LEU A 23 -1.56 17.61 3.00
C LEU A 23 -1.17 16.24 3.56
N TYR A 24 -1.19 15.21 2.72
CA TYR A 24 -0.78 13.87 3.12
C TYR A 24 0.73 13.80 3.40
N GLU A 25 1.57 14.44 2.58
CA GLU A 25 3.01 14.56 2.83
C GLU A 25 3.26 15.23 4.18
N ASP A 26 2.63 16.39 4.42
CA ASP A 26 2.81 17.17 5.65
C ASP A 26 2.44 16.39 6.91
N GLU A 27 1.45 15.48 6.83
CA GLU A 27 0.95 14.69 7.96
C GLU A 27 1.74 13.40 8.17
N PHE A 28 2.11 12.71 7.08
CA PHE A 28 2.58 11.32 7.18
C PHE A 28 4.05 11.10 6.78
N MET A 29 4.75 12.12 6.29
CA MET A 29 6.14 11.93 5.85
C MET A 29 7.07 11.49 6.99
N ASP A 30 6.85 12.02 8.20
CA ASP A 30 7.63 11.72 9.41
C ASP A 30 6.86 10.89 10.45
N PHE A 31 5.81 10.19 10.01
CA PHE A 31 4.94 9.45 10.91
C PHE A 31 5.50 8.07 11.26
N GLY A 32 6.04 7.92 12.48
CA GLY A 32 6.83 6.77 12.92
C GLY A 32 6.06 5.55 13.47
N LEU A 33 4.72 5.51 13.41
CA LEU A 33 3.93 4.43 14.04
C LEU A 33 4.28 3.03 13.49
N TYR A 34 4.76 2.94 12.26
CA TYR A 34 4.99 1.68 11.54
C TYR A 34 6.47 1.35 11.32
N ASP A 35 7.40 2.15 11.84
CA ASP A 35 8.84 2.04 11.59
C ASP A 35 9.42 0.65 11.88
N ASP A 36 9.00 0.03 12.99
CA ASP A 36 9.39 -1.32 13.36
C ASP A 36 8.92 -2.38 12.35
N THR A 37 7.79 -2.15 11.70
CA THR A 37 7.24 -3.06 10.67
C THR A 37 7.99 -2.94 9.35
N TYR A 38 8.45 -1.74 8.98
CA TYR A 38 9.29 -1.52 7.81
C TYR A 38 10.70 -2.09 8.02
N LYS A 39 11.25 -1.90 9.25
CA LYS A 39 12.50 -2.54 9.63
C LYS A 39 12.42 -4.06 9.49
N LYS A 40 11.35 -4.66 9.99
CA LYS A 40 11.13 -6.10 9.87
C LYS A 40 11.04 -6.56 8.42
N PHE A 41 10.36 -5.80 7.54
CA PHE A 41 10.36 -6.08 6.11
C PHE A 41 11.78 -6.12 5.55
N CYS A 42 12.62 -5.12 5.85
CA CYS A 42 14.01 -5.08 5.40
C CYS A 42 14.83 -6.25 5.95
N ASP A 43 14.64 -6.63 7.23
CA ASP A 43 15.34 -7.75 7.88
C ASP A 43 14.97 -9.11 7.24
N LEU A 44 13.78 -9.24 6.65
CA LEU A 44 13.33 -10.45 5.96
C LEU A 44 13.87 -10.59 4.53
N LEU A 45 14.36 -9.50 3.91
CA LEU A 45 14.96 -9.55 2.58
C LEU A 45 16.29 -10.31 2.62
N SER A 46 16.47 -11.23 1.69
CA SER A 46 17.67 -12.09 1.64
C SER A 46 18.90 -11.42 0.99
N LYS A 47 18.70 -10.29 0.29
CA LYS A 47 19.74 -9.59 -0.46
C LYS A 47 19.92 -8.16 0.03
N GLN A 48 21.16 -7.70 0.10
CA GLN A 48 21.47 -6.29 0.44
C GLN A 48 21.02 -5.33 -0.65
N ASP A 49 21.12 -5.70 -1.92
CA ASP A 49 20.72 -4.90 -3.08
C ASP A 49 19.37 -5.37 -3.67
N ALA A 50 18.45 -5.77 -2.79
CA ALA A 50 17.17 -6.30 -3.18
C ALA A 50 16.37 -5.33 -4.08
N ALA A 51 15.72 -5.89 -5.11
CA ALA A 51 14.77 -5.16 -5.93
C ALA A 51 13.41 -5.09 -5.22
N VAL A 52 12.92 -3.89 -4.95
CA VAL A 52 11.67 -3.63 -4.23
C VAL A 52 10.68 -2.87 -5.12
N LEU A 53 9.45 -3.36 -5.18
CA LEU A 53 8.32 -2.65 -5.78
C LEU A 53 7.45 -2.08 -4.67
N GLU A 54 7.26 -0.76 -4.65
CA GLU A 54 6.27 -0.13 -3.78
C GLU A 54 5.02 0.25 -4.57
N ILE A 55 3.86 -0.24 -4.13
CA ILE A 55 2.56 -0.06 -4.75
C ILE A 55 1.74 0.92 -3.91
N GLY A 56 1.34 2.06 -4.50
CA GLY A 56 0.67 3.13 -3.77
C GLY A 56 1.64 3.85 -2.83
N CYS A 57 2.78 4.28 -3.37
CA CYS A 57 3.88 4.84 -2.57
C CYS A 57 3.55 6.20 -1.90
N GLY A 58 2.44 6.85 -2.31
CA GLY A 58 2.15 8.20 -1.82
C GLY A 58 3.33 9.16 -2.09
N PRO A 59 3.68 10.03 -1.13
CA PRO A 59 4.79 10.97 -1.26
C PRO A 59 6.17 10.30 -1.04
N GLY A 60 6.23 8.96 -0.91
CA GLY A 60 7.46 8.19 -0.74
C GLY A 60 7.96 8.11 0.71
N ASN A 61 7.08 8.20 1.69
CA ASN A 61 7.43 8.09 3.11
C ASN A 61 7.96 6.70 3.48
N ILE A 62 7.29 5.61 3.02
CA ILE A 62 7.79 4.23 3.25
C ILE A 62 9.10 4.01 2.49
N THR A 63 9.16 4.43 1.20
CA THR A 63 10.40 4.39 0.40
C THR A 63 11.56 5.02 1.14
N ARG A 64 11.39 6.26 1.68
CA ARG A 64 12.43 6.96 2.42
C ARG A 64 12.90 6.13 3.61
N HIS A 65 11.97 5.63 4.42
CA HIS A 65 12.28 4.88 5.62
C HIS A 65 13.06 3.60 5.33
N ILE A 66 12.65 2.80 4.33
CA ILE A 66 13.39 1.58 3.97
C ILE A 66 14.78 1.86 3.39
N LEU A 67 14.96 2.99 2.69
CA LEU A 67 16.26 3.40 2.17
C LEU A 67 17.18 3.96 3.27
N GLU A 68 16.66 4.54 4.34
CA GLU A 68 17.42 4.89 5.55
C GLU A 68 17.94 3.63 6.26
N ILE A 69 17.16 2.55 6.27
CA ILE A 69 17.57 1.25 6.84
C ILE A 69 18.59 0.55 5.92
N ASN A 70 18.30 0.51 4.63
CA ASN A 70 19.15 -0.14 3.64
C ASN A 70 19.25 0.71 2.35
N PRO A 71 20.28 1.55 2.21
CA PRO A 71 20.45 2.45 1.06
C PRO A 71 20.79 1.74 -0.25
N ASN A 72 21.06 0.43 -0.23
CA ASN A 72 21.38 -0.34 -1.43
C ASN A 72 20.15 -0.92 -2.14
N LEU A 73 18.96 -0.77 -1.57
CA LEU A 73 17.71 -1.25 -2.20
C LEU A 73 17.48 -0.55 -3.54
N LYS A 74 17.03 -1.32 -4.52
CA LYS A 74 16.64 -0.83 -5.85
C LYS A 74 15.12 -0.70 -5.88
N VAL A 75 14.61 0.50 -5.67
CA VAL A 75 13.17 0.74 -5.50
C VAL A 75 12.54 1.26 -6.78
N LEU A 76 11.47 0.58 -7.23
CA LEU A 76 10.47 1.14 -8.14
C LEU A 76 9.24 1.52 -7.32
N ALA A 77 8.96 2.81 -7.20
CA ALA A 77 7.80 3.33 -6.49
C ALA A 77 6.68 3.70 -7.46
N THR A 78 5.47 3.21 -7.19
CA THR A 78 4.32 3.42 -8.07
C THR A 78 3.13 4.00 -7.31
N ASP A 79 2.42 4.93 -7.94
CA ASP A 79 1.16 5.47 -7.43
C ASP A 79 0.26 5.87 -8.60
N VAL A 80 -1.06 5.88 -8.39
CA VAL A 80 -2.02 6.33 -9.40
C VAL A 80 -2.06 7.84 -9.53
N SER A 81 -1.69 8.57 -8.47
CA SER A 81 -1.64 10.03 -8.42
C SER A 81 -0.30 10.55 -8.96
N LYS A 82 -0.38 11.37 -10.02
CA LYS A 82 0.80 12.06 -10.56
C LYS A 82 1.47 12.95 -9.51
N LYS A 83 0.69 13.66 -8.68
CA LYS A 83 1.26 14.53 -7.64
C LYS A 83 1.98 13.75 -6.55
N MET A 84 1.47 12.57 -6.16
CA MET A 84 2.18 11.68 -5.23
C MET A 84 3.52 11.23 -5.81
N ILE A 85 3.55 10.83 -7.09
CA ILE A 85 4.79 10.45 -7.78
C ILE A 85 5.80 11.61 -7.83
N ASP A 86 5.34 12.84 -8.09
CA ASP A 86 6.22 14.02 -8.10
C ASP A 86 6.83 14.27 -6.72
N LEU A 87 6.05 14.11 -5.65
CA LEU A 87 6.54 14.21 -4.28
C LEU A 87 7.47 13.05 -3.92
N ALA A 88 7.12 11.81 -4.27
CA ALA A 88 7.96 10.64 -4.02
C ALA A 88 9.35 10.81 -4.65
N LYS A 89 9.40 11.30 -5.89
CA LYS A 89 10.68 11.59 -6.58
C LYS A 89 11.45 12.74 -5.95
N LYS A 90 10.77 13.79 -5.49
CA LYS A 90 11.41 14.92 -4.77
C LYS A 90 12.04 14.44 -3.46
N ASN A 91 11.32 13.60 -2.71
CA ASN A 91 11.73 13.11 -1.40
C ASN A 91 12.79 12.00 -1.48
N ASN A 92 12.81 11.26 -2.59
CA ASN A 92 13.72 10.13 -2.84
C ASN A 92 14.31 10.23 -4.26
N PRO A 93 15.29 11.13 -4.51
CA PRO A 93 15.71 11.49 -5.87
C PRO A 93 16.42 10.35 -6.64
N HIS A 94 16.86 9.29 -5.96
CA HIS A 94 17.61 8.18 -6.54
C HIS A 94 16.77 6.95 -6.90
N ILE A 95 15.45 6.99 -6.69
CA ILE A 95 14.57 5.87 -7.02
C ILE A 95 13.96 5.99 -8.41
N GLU A 96 13.50 4.86 -8.94
CA GLU A 96 12.62 4.83 -10.10
C GLU A 96 11.17 5.08 -9.66
N THR A 97 10.44 5.89 -10.43
CA THR A 97 9.03 6.19 -10.14
C THR A 97 8.17 6.07 -11.38
N THR A 98 6.93 5.61 -11.22
CA THR A 98 5.99 5.52 -12.35
C THR A 98 4.54 5.75 -11.89
N VAL A 99 3.76 6.49 -12.71
CA VAL A 99 2.31 6.59 -12.50
C VAL A 99 1.67 5.29 -12.97
N LEU A 100 1.12 4.53 -12.02
CA LEU A 100 0.53 3.23 -12.28
C LEU A 100 -0.67 2.97 -11.37
N ASP A 101 -1.79 2.59 -11.98
CA ASP A 101 -2.91 2.02 -11.24
C ASP A 101 -2.59 0.58 -10.85
N CYS A 102 -2.60 0.28 -9.55
CA CYS A 102 -2.28 -1.04 -9.01
C CYS A 102 -3.19 -2.17 -9.53
N ARG A 103 -4.33 -1.84 -10.14
CA ARG A 103 -5.19 -2.81 -10.83
C ARG A 103 -4.61 -3.28 -12.17
N ASN A 104 -3.54 -2.63 -12.66
CA ASN A 104 -2.88 -2.87 -13.94
C ASN A 104 -1.41 -3.28 -13.81
N LEU A 105 -1.06 -4.04 -12.77
CA LEU A 105 0.32 -4.50 -12.51
C LEU A 105 0.90 -5.38 -13.63
N LYS A 106 0.06 -5.92 -14.53
CA LYS A 106 0.52 -6.63 -15.74
C LYS A 106 1.43 -5.82 -16.68
N ARG A 107 1.57 -4.51 -16.43
CA ARG A 107 2.50 -3.62 -17.14
C ARG A 107 3.93 -3.68 -16.58
N ILE A 108 4.12 -4.42 -15.49
CA ILE A 108 5.42 -4.66 -14.86
C ILE A 108 5.83 -6.10 -15.18
N ASP A 109 6.98 -6.26 -15.80
CA ASP A 109 7.48 -7.59 -16.24
C ASP A 109 8.60 -8.14 -15.33
N ASN A 110 9.19 -7.29 -14.48
CA ASN A 110 10.29 -7.68 -13.60
C ASN A 110 9.82 -8.50 -12.40
N LYS A 111 10.76 -9.28 -11.83
CA LYS A 111 10.60 -9.91 -10.52
C LYS A 111 11.22 -9.05 -9.43
N TYR A 112 10.63 -9.10 -8.24
CA TYR A 112 11.06 -8.32 -7.09
C TYR A 112 11.37 -9.24 -5.90
N ASP A 113 12.42 -8.92 -5.18
CA ASP A 113 12.77 -9.60 -3.93
C ASP A 113 11.84 -9.16 -2.78
N GLY A 114 11.30 -7.95 -2.88
CA GLY A 114 10.29 -7.41 -1.97
C GLY A 114 9.19 -6.64 -2.69
N ILE A 115 7.96 -6.72 -2.18
CA ILE A 115 6.83 -5.87 -2.59
C ILE A 115 6.23 -5.23 -1.35
N ILE A 116 6.02 -3.91 -1.39
CA ILE A 116 5.33 -3.17 -0.34
C ILE A 116 4.01 -2.66 -0.91
N CYS A 117 2.92 -2.93 -0.19
CA CYS A 117 1.58 -2.41 -0.46
C CYS A 117 1.05 -1.77 0.82
N GLY A 118 1.50 -0.53 1.09
CA GLY A 118 1.18 0.24 2.28
C GLY A 118 -0.15 0.96 2.14
N PHE A 119 -1.18 0.55 2.88
CA PHE A 119 -2.52 1.18 2.91
C PHE A 119 -3.18 1.43 1.54
N THR A 120 -2.83 0.63 0.51
CA THR A 120 -3.46 0.69 -0.82
C THR A 120 -4.75 -0.13 -0.87
N ILE A 121 -4.77 -1.29 -0.19
CA ILE A 121 -5.90 -2.23 -0.16
C ILE A 121 -7.22 -1.55 0.26
N PRO A 122 -7.26 -0.60 1.22
CA PRO A 122 -8.50 0.07 1.60
C PRO A 122 -9.21 0.82 0.46
N TYR A 123 -8.52 1.10 -0.63
CA TYR A 123 -9.10 1.78 -1.80
C TYR A 123 -9.48 0.82 -2.93
N LEU A 124 -9.41 -0.49 -2.70
CA LEU A 124 -9.73 -1.52 -3.67
C LEU A 124 -10.97 -2.31 -3.29
N SER A 125 -11.85 -2.54 -4.25
CA SER A 125 -12.95 -3.48 -4.08
C SER A 125 -12.41 -4.88 -3.79
N LYS A 126 -13.22 -5.75 -3.16
CA LYS A 126 -12.79 -7.12 -2.86
C LYS A 126 -12.21 -7.85 -4.09
N PRO A 127 -12.84 -7.84 -5.29
CA PRO A 127 -12.25 -8.48 -6.47
C PRO A 127 -10.91 -7.87 -6.89
N ASP A 128 -10.77 -6.54 -6.80
CA ASP A 128 -9.52 -5.86 -7.19
C ASP A 128 -8.41 -6.10 -6.16
N CYS A 129 -8.76 -6.18 -4.87
CA CYS A 129 -7.83 -6.56 -3.81
C CYS A 129 -7.31 -7.99 -4.01
N MET A 130 -8.19 -8.96 -4.28
CA MET A 130 -7.79 -10.36 -4.56
C MET A 130 -6.88 -10.42 -5.79
N LYS A 131 -7.24 -9.67 -6.84
CA LYS A 131 -6.40 -9.56 -8.05
C LYS A 131 -5.03 -8.97 -7.73
N LEU A 132 -4.96 -7.92 -6.90
CA LEU A 132 -3.69 -7.33 -6.47
C LEU A 132 -2.80 -8.37 -5.78
N ILE A 133 -3.35 -9.15 -4.85
CA ILE A 133 -2.61 -10.22 -4.14
C ILE A 133 -2.08 -11.26 -5.13
N TYR A 134 -2.91 -11.69 -6.08
CA TYR A 134 -2.49 -12.60 -7.15
C TYR A 134 -1.35 -12.01 -7.99
N ASP A 135 -1.47 -10.76 -8.43
CA ASP A 135 -0.46 -10.08 -9.22
C ASP A 135 0.86 -9.93 -8.43
N CYS A 136 0.80 -9.57 -7.13
CA CYS A 136 1.97 -9.55 -6.24
C CYS A 136 2.64 -10.91 -6.18
N GLY A 137 1.89 -12.00 -6.01
CA GLY A 137 2.42 -13.35 -6.04
C GLY A 137 3.12 -13.70 -7.38
N LYS A 138 2.65 -13.14 -8.49
CA LYS A 138 3.30 -13.29 -9.80
C LYS A 138 4.58 -12.48 -9.92
N LEU A 139 4.62 -11.27 -9.37
CA LEU A 139 5.78 -10.37 -9.44
C LEU A 139 6.87 -10.69 -8.43
N LEU A 140 6.55 -11.33 -7.30
CA LEU A 140 7.56 -11.79 -6.34
C LEU A 140 8.48 -12.84 -6.94
N ALA A 141 9.77 -12.71 -6.65
CA ALA A 141 10.78 -13.75 -6.83
C ALA A 141 10.49 -14.94 -5.88
N ASN A 142 11.19 -16.06 -6.08
CA ASN A 142 11.19 -17.14 -5.10
C ASN A 142 11.79 -16.63 -3.79
N ASP A 143 11.22 -17.02 -2.66
CA ASP A 143 11.55 -16.50 -1.33
C ASP A 143 11.36 -15.00 -1.13
N GLY A 144 10.67 -14.32 -2.07
CA GLY A 144 10.37 -12.88 -1.98
C GLY A 144 9.38 -12.56 -0.86
N ILE A 145 9.48 -11.34 -0.35
CA ILE A 145 8.71 -10.85 0.79
C ILE A 145 7.64 -9.85 0.33
N LEU A 146 6.39 -10.05 0.77
CA LEU A 146 5.31 -9.09 0.59
C LEU A 146 4.96 -8.46 1.95
N TYR A 147 4.91 -7.14 1.96
CA TYR A 147 4.35 -6.33 3.04
C TYR A 147 2.97 -5.84 2.62
N LEU A 148 1.95 -6.13 3.41
CA LEU A 148 0.60 -5.59 3.24
C LEU A 148 0.19 -4.83 4.49
N SER A 149 -0.39 -3.63 4.34
CA SER A 149 -1.07 -2.97 5.46
C SER A 149 -2.45 -2.45 5.07
N PHE A 150 -3.39 -2.57 6.00
CA PHE A 150 -4.79 -2.17 5.80
C PHE A 150 -5.52 -2.02 7.14
N VAL A 151 -6.73 -1.48 7.07
CA VAL A 151 -7.65 -1.46 8.21
C VAL A 151 -8.58 -2.67 8.09
N SER A 152 -8.43 -3.63 9.00
CA SER A 152 -9.28 -4.80 9.06
C SER A 152 -10.69 -4.43 9.56
N GLY A 153 -11.74 -4.99 8.94
CA GLY A 153 -13.10 -4.68 9.36
C GLY A 153 -14.19 -5.37 8.55
N ASN A 154 -15.44 -5.13 8.98
CA ASN A 154 -16.61 -5.67 8.28
C ASN A 154 -16.80 -4.95 6.93
N PRO A 155 -16.81 -5.68 5.79
CA PRO A 155 -17.01 -5.12 4.45
C PRO A 155 -18.33 -4.33 4.27
N GLU A 156 -19.36 -4.62 5.07
CA GLU A 156 -20.63 -3.88 5.02
C GLU A 156 -20.50 -2.40 5.45
N LYS A 157 -19.44 -2.07 6.21
CA LYS A 157 -19.12 -0.70 6.61
C LYS A 157 -18.40 0.10 5.52
N SER A 158 -18.10 -0.52 4.37
CA SER A 158 -17.44 0.15 3.25
C SER A 158 -18.29 1.26 2.67
N GLY A 159 -17.68 2.43 2.40
CA GLY A 159 -18.41 3.59 1.94
C GLY A 159 -17.52 4.78 1.63
N PHE A 160 -18.13 5.89 1.23
CA PHE A 160 -17.43 7.15 1.11
C PHE A 160 -17.10 7.71 2.50
N ILE A 161 -15.85 8.08 2.70
CA ILE A 161 -15.35 8.78 3.89
C ILE A 161 -14.90 10.16 3.44
N THR A 162 -15.36 11.20 4.11
CA THR A 162 -14.94 12.58 3.89
C THR A 162 -13.88 12.94 4.93
N GLY A 163 -12.69 13.32 4.46
CA GLY A 163 -11.61 13.79 5.33
C GLY A 163 -11.79 15.26 5.75
N ASN A 164 -10.93 15.75 6.63
CA ASN A 164 -10.93 17.14 7.12
C ASN A 164 -10.74 18.18 6.00
N SER A 165 -10.14 17.77 4.88
CA SER A 165 -9.97 18.62 3.68
C SER A 165 -11.26 18.85 2.87
N GLY A 166 -12.38 18.21 3.24
CA GLY A 166 -13.63 18.23 2.49
C GLY A 166 -13.67 17.30 1.28
N TYR A 167 -12.52 16.71 0.89
CA TYR A 167 -12.46 15.68 -0.15
C TYR A 167 -12.84 14.32 0.42
N ARG A 168 -13.46 13.49 -0.41
CA ARG A 168 -13.88 12.15 -0.01
C ARG A 168 -13.24 11.07 -0.87
N SER A 169 -13.03 9.91 -0.26
CA SER A 169 -12.59 8.69 -0.94
C SER A 169 -13.50 7.54 -0.59
N TYR A 170 -13.62 6.56 -1.48
CA TYR A 170 -14.34 5.35 -1.15
C TYR A 170 -13.40 4.38 -0.44
N PHE A 171 -13.77 4.02 0.79
CA PHE A 171 -12.98 3.17 1.66
C PHE A 171 -13.62 1.79 1.75
N TYR A 172 -12.83 0.74 1.50
CA TYR A 172 -13.25 -0.64 1.61
C TYR A 172 -12.62 -1.28 2.84
N TYR A 173 -13.45 -1.88 3.69
CA TYR A 173 -12.98 -2.75 4.75
C TYR A 173 -12.84 -4.17 4.23
N HIS A 174 -11.78 -4.85 4.66
CA HIS A 174 -11.51 -6.25 4.33
C HIS A 174 -11.31 -7.05 5.61
N GLU A 175 -11.92 -8.24 5.66
CA GLU A 175 -11.70 -9.17 6.75
C GLU A 175 -10.33 -9.83 6.61
N ILE A 176 -9.58 -9.89 7.70
CA ILE A 176 -8.25 -10.51 7.72
C ILE A 176 -8.26 -11.96 7.21
N ASN A 177 -9.29 -12.73 7.55
CA ASN A 177 -9.41 -14.12 7.11
C ASN A 177 -9.59 -14.23 5.59
N THR A 178 -10.26 -13.26 4.96
CA THR A 178 -10.37 -13.20 3.50
C THR A 178 -9.01 -12.95 2.85
N ILE A 179 -8.21 -12.02 3.40
CA ILE A 179 -6.86 -11.72 2.91
C ILE A 179 -5.94 -12.94 3.09
N ARG A 180 -5.93 -13.55 4.28
CA ARG A 180 -5.12 -14.76 4.56
C ARG A 180 -5.43 -15.90 3.61
N ARG A 181 -6.71 -16.19 3.39
CA ARG A 181 -7.13 -17.24 2.45
C ARG A 181 -6.62 -16.96 1.02
N GLU A 182 -6.67 -15.70 0.58
CA GLU A 182 -6.18 -15.35 -0.76
C GLU A 182 -4.66 -15.50 -0.87
N LEU A 183 -3.91 -15.15 0.17
CA LEU A 183 -2.48 -15.39 0.23
C LEU A 183 -2.15 -16.88 0.10
N GLU A 184 -2.84 -17.74 0.87
CA GLU A 184 -2.66 -19.21 0.83
C GLU A 184 -2.98 -19.79 -0.55
N LEU A 185 -4.10 -19.35 -1.20
CA LEU A 185 -4.47 -19.77 -2.56
C LEU A 185 -3.39 -19.42 -3.59
N ASN A 186 -2.63 -18.36 -3.35
CA ASN A 186 -1.51 -17.93 -4.19
C ASN A 186 -0.15 -18.47 -3.73
N ARG A 187 -0.14 -19.51 -2.86
CA ARG A 187 1.07 -20.19 -2.34
C ARG A 187 2.02 -19.21 -1.63
N MET A 188 1.47 -18.27 -0.92
CA MET A 188 2.19 -17.31 -0.08
C MET A 188 1.88 -17.62 1.39
N SER A 189 2.92 -17.67 2.22
CA SER A 189 2.83 -18.02 3.63
C SER A 189 2.95 -16.78 4.50
N VAL A 190 2.02 -16.60 5.43
CA VAL A 190 2.09 -15.52 6.42
C VAL A 190 3.24 -15.78 7.38
N VAL A 191 4.18 -14.84 7.46
CA VAL A 191 5.31 -14.87 8.40
C VAL A 191 4.88 -14.36 9.76
N ASP A 192 4.21 -13.18 9.78
CA ASP A 192 3.60 -12.65 10.98
C ASP A 192 2.48 -11.64 10.67
N ILE A 193 1.74 -11.28 11.72
CA ILE A 193 0.68 -10.27 11.69
C ILE A 193 0.92 -9.33 12.86
N ILE A 194 1.04 -8.03 12.57
CA ILE A 194 1.24 -6.98 13.57
C ILE A 194 0.02 -6.06 13.54
N GLU A 195 -0.52 -5.77 14.72
CA GLU A 195 -1.61 -4.81 14.88
C GLU A 195 -1.08 -3.54 15.53
N LYS A 196 -1.44 -2.39 14.97
CA LYS A 196 -1.11 -1.06 15.50
C LYS A 196 -2.40 -0.30 15.81
N ASN A 197 -2.44 0.30 16.98
CA ASN A 197 -3.55 1.17 17.36
C ASN A 197 -3.30 2.58 16.81
N TYR A 198 -4.06 2.97 15.79
CA TYR A 198 -4.00 4.30 15.19
C TYR A 198 -5.04 5.21 15.85
N LYS A 199 -4.58 6.32 16.47
CA LYS A 199 -5.45 7.35 17.03
C LYS A 199 -5.79 8.37 15.95
N LYS A 200 -7.09 8.57 15.71
CA LYS A 200 -7.60 9.57 14.79
C LYS A 200 -7.68 10.95 15.45
N SER A 201 -7.80 11.98 14.61
CA SER A 201 -7.95 13.38 15.06
C SER A 201 -9.21 13.64 15.89
N ASP A 202 -10.25 12.81 15.75
CA ASP A 202 -11.49 12.86 16.54
C ASP A 202 -11.41 12.10 17.87
N ASN A 203 -10.20 11.70 18.31
CA ASN A 203 -9.92 10.87 19.48
C ASN A 203 -10.48 9.45 19.44
N THR A 204 -11.07 9.00 18.34
CA THR A 204 -11.34 7.59 18.13
C THR A 204 -10.08 6.85 17.72
N SER A 205 -10.10 5.52 17.79
CA SER A 205 -8.98 4.72 17.32
C SER A 205 -9.46 3.56 16.44
N GLU A 206 -8.58 3.13 15.57
CA GLU A 206 -8.79 1.94 14.74
C GLU A 206 -7.54 1.07 14.71
N ILE A 207 -7.74 -0.20 14.46
CA ILE A 207 -6.64 -1.17 14.37
C ILE A 207 -6.17 -1.24 12.93
N HIS A 208 -4.90 -0.90 12.74
CA HIS A 208 -4.20 -1.09 11.49
C HIS A 208 -3.49 -2.44 11.51
N THR A 209 -3.76 -3.26 10.51
CA THR A 209 -3.21 -4.62 10.40
C THR A 209 -2.09 -4.62 9.37
N ILE A 210 -0.94 -5.12 9.78
CA ILE A 210 0.24 -5.30 8.92
C ILE A 210 0.52 -6.81 8.81
N ILE A 211 0.75 -7.29 7.60
CA ILE A 211 1.06 -8.70 7.34
C ILE A 211 2.38 -8.76 6.55
N HIS A 212 3.36 -9.50 7.10
CA HIS A 212 4.53 -9.91 6.35
C HIS A 212 4.30 -11.33 5.81
N VAL A 213 4.60 -11.50 4.54
CA VAL A 213 4.29 -12.72 3.80
C VAL A 213 5.52 -13.15 3.03
N LYS A 214 5.77 -14.46 2.97
CA LYS A 214 6.83 -15.07 2.16
C LYS A 214 6.20 -15.90 1.04
N LYS A 215 6.77 -15.79 -0.18
CA LYS A 215 6.41 -16.62 -1.31
C LYS A 215 7.16 -17.95 -1.30
#